data_b972118e65429b4936784675e2402433
#
_entry.id   b972118e65429b4936784675e2402433
#
_cell.length_a   1.000
_cell.length_b   1.000
_cell.length_c   1.000
_cell.angle_alpha   90.00
_cell.angle_beta   90.00
_cell.angle_gamma   90.00
#
_symmetry.space_group_name_H-M   'P 1'
#
loop_
_entity.id
_entity.type
_entity.pdbx_description
1 polymer ?
#
loop_
_entity_poly.entity_id
_entity_poly.type
_entity_poly.pdbx_seq_one_letter_code
_entity_poly.pdbx_strand_id
1 'polypeptide(L)'
;MKTTRTTFFTRDKNFYKTFFRLMLVVALQNLVAYSVNMLDNIMLGSYSQDALSGAATVNQIFFIVNQLALSIGNALVAICSQYWGKQETEEIRKLTGAALALSILIAAVVVTACTCMPERLLGIFTTSPEIIAEGKAYLGLLKWTFLLFMISNLLIAMLRSVEVVKISFVISVVSLITNGCINYTLIFGHFGFPEMGIKGAAVGTLTARMLELLIIVVYVWKIDTKVRLFDVNLIRIIFAPENRKIWRAFLKVAFPIMCSGMIWAISVPMQTAILGHLSADAIAANSVSSTFFQYLKVIVIAISSASAVVIGKDIGEGDIERVKSDGRTLSVMDLLIGVVLASLLFVLRGPLLSMYKLTDTAAVLADHFIMIMSIVMVGMSYQMPVSVGVIQGGGDTKFSMYMNLISTWGIVMPLSFLAAFVWKLPVELVVAAVQSDQLFKGIPVFLRFRSYKWIHKLT
;
A
#
# COMPACT_ATOMS: atom_id res chain seq x y z
N MET A 1 3.58 38.03 16.02
CA MET A 1 3.87 36.73 16.64
C MET A 1 2.78 36.42 17.65
N LYS A 2 1.77 35.62 17.29
CA LYS A 2 0.81 35.11 18.27
C LYS A 2 1.48 33.92 18.98
N THR A 3 1.89 34.09 20.22
CA THR A 3 2.30 33.03 21.10
C THR A 3 1.07 32.12 21.34
N THR A 4 0.86 31.14 20.48
CA THR A 4 -0.10 30.06 20.75
C THR A 4 0.42 29.27 21.94
N ARG A 5 -0.30 29.34 23.08
CA ARG A 5 -0.08 28.46 24.21
C ARG A 5 -0.07 27.04 23.68
N THR A 6 1.06 26.37 23.78
CA THR A 6 1.24 24.97 23.36
C THR A 6 0.34 24.10 24.23
N THR A 7 -0.76 23.66 23.69
CA THR A 7 -1.62 22.67 24.33
C THR A 7 -1.00 21.27 24.12
N PHE A 8 -1.16 20.38 25.08
CA PHE A 8 -0.64 18.99 24.98
C PHE A 8 -1.20 18.28 23.76
N PHE A 9 -2.46 18.52 23.43
CA PHE A 9 -3.13 18.06 22.20
C PHE A 9 -3.53 19.26 21.35
N THR A 10 -3.57 19.06 20.01
CA THR A 10 -3.99 20.13 19.10
C THR A 10 -5.48 20.45 19.25
N ARG A 11 -5.81 21.74 19.18
CA ARG A 11 -7.18 22.26 19.17
C ARG A 11 -7.55 22.89 17.82
N ASP A 12 -6.66 22.81 16.83
CA ASP A 12 -6.88 23.41 15.52
C ASP A 12 -7.93 22.61 14.73
N LYS A 13 -9.08 23.22 14.49
CA LYS A 13 -10.17 22.62 13.72
C LYS A 13 -9.75 22.31 12.27
N ASN A 14 -8.83 23.10 11.71
CA ASN A 14 -8.35 22.89 10.35
C ASN A 14 -7.47 21.64 10.25
N PHE A 15 -6.70 21.32 11.29
CA PHE A 15 -5.96 20.08 11.40
C PHE A 15 -6.91 18.86 11.28
N TYR A 16 -7.94 18.79 12.12
CA TYR A 16 -8.90 17.68 12.07
C TYR A 16 -9.64 17.60 10.74
N LYS A 17 -10.09 18.72 10.20
CA LYS A 17 -10.78 18.77 8.90
C LYS A 17 -9.89 18.26 7.77
N THR A 18 -8.63 18.66 7.74
CA THR A 18 -7.68 18.21 6.71
C THR A 18 -7.34 16.75 6.89
N PHE A 19 -7.03 16.32 8.12
CA PHE A 19 -6.70 14.93 8.43
C PHE A 19 -7.84 13.98 8.05
N PHE A 20 -9.05 14.21 8.54
CA PHE A 20 -10.19 13.33 8.24
C PHE A 20 -10.59 13.35 6.77
N ARG A 21 -10.47 14.48 6.07
CA ARG A 21 -10.68 14.55 4.63
C ARG A 21 -9.67 13.69 3.87
N LEU A 22 -8.39 13.79 4.20
CA LEU A 22 -7.33 12.98 3.59
C LEU A 22 -7.57 11.49 3.90
N MET A 23 -7.78 11.16 5.16
CA MET A 23 -8.01 9.79 5.61
C MET A 23 -9.22 9.16 4.90
N LEU A 24 -10.37 9.83 4.91
CA LEU A 24 -11.60 9.29 4.31
C LEU A 24 -11.44 9.03 2.82
N VAL A 25 -10.88 9.99 2.08
CA VAL A 25 -10.73 9.85 0.63
C VAL A 25 -9.73 8.75 0.29
N VAL A 26 -8.60 8.65 1.01
CA VAL A 26 -7.61 7.57 0.81
C VAL A 26 -8.19 6.21 1.21
N ALA A 27 -8.99 6.13 2.28
CA ALA A 27 -9.67 4.90 2.68
C ALA A 27 -10.65 4.43 1.59
N LEU A 28 -11.50 5.34 1.08
CA LEU A 28 -12.43 5.04 -0.01
C LEU A 28 -11.70 4.64 -1.30
N GLN A 29 -10.62 5.33 -1.65
CA GLN A 29 -9.78 4.97 -2.80
C GLN A 29 -9.24 3.55 -2.68
N ASN A 30 -8.67 3.19 -1.53
CA ASN A 30 -8.12 1.86 -1.29
C ASN A 30 -9.22 0.78 -1.28
N LEU A 31 -10.38 1.08 -0.69
CA LEU A 31 -11.53 0.18 -0.69
C LEU A 31 -11.98 -0.14 -2.13
N VAL A 32 -12.08 0.88 -2.98
CA VAL A 32 -12.42 0.69 -4.39
C VAL A 32 -11.33 -0.12 -5.11
N ALA A 33 -10.06 0.14 -4.86
CA ALA A 33 -8.95 -0.62 -5.46
C ALA A 33 -8.97 -2.11 -5.07
N TYR A 34 -9.28 -2.44 -3.81
CA TYR A 34 -9.50 -3.84 -3.40
C TYR A 34 -10.71 -4.47 -4.07
N SER A 35 -11.79 -3.68 -4.29
CA SER A 35 -12.98 -4.16 -4.99
C SER A 35 -12.72 -4.52 -6.45
N VAL A 36 -11.80 -3.81 -7.14
CA VAL A 36 -11.36 -4.17 -8.50
C VAL A 36 -10.74 -5.56 -8.51
N ASN A 37 -9.77 -5.81 -7.62
CA ASN A 37 -9.12 -7.13 -7.55
C ASN A 37 -10.09 -8.27 -7.20
N MET A 38 -11.05 -7.99 -6.31
CA MET A 38 -12.09 -8.95 -5.96
C MET A 38 -13.00 -9.26 -7.15
N LEU A 39 -13.40 -8.24 -7.90
CA LEU A 39 -14.24 -8.39 -9.09
C LEU A 39 -13.54 -9.22 -10.16
N ASP A 40 -12.26 -8.93 -10.44
CA ASP A 40 -11.44 -9.70 -11.39
C ASP A 40 -11.38 -11.18 -11.00
N ASN A 41 -11.13 -11.47 -9.71
CA ASN A 41 -11.05 -12.84 -9.20
C ASN A 41 -12.39 -13.57 -9.30
N ILE A 42 -13.52 -12.91 -9.00
CA ILE A 42 -14.85 -13.50 -9.14
C ILE A 42 -15.16 -13.83 -10.60
N MET A 43 -14.88 -12.88 -11.51
CA MET A 43 -15.16 -13.07 -12.94
C MET A 43 -14.28 -14.16 -13.54
N LEU A 44 -12.98 -14.17 -13.26
CA LEU A 44 -12.08 -15.22 -13.75
C LEU A 44 -12.37 -16.58 -13.12
N GLY A 45 -12.73 -16.62 -11.84
CA GLY A 45 -13.08 -17.85 -11.14
C GLY A 45 -14.39 -18.47 -11.65
N SER A 46 -15.34 -17.64 -12.12
CA SER A 46 -16.55 -18.12 -12.75
C SER A 46 -16.34 -18.57 -14.20
N TYR A 47 -15.24 -18.14 -14.83
CA TYR A 47 -14.88 -18.53 -16.20
C TYR A 47 -14.08 -19.85 -16.21
N SER A 48 -12.97 -19.94 -15.48
CA SER A 48 -12.09 -21.11 -15.44
C SER A 48 -11.18 -21.09 -14.21
N GLN A 49 -10.96 -22.28 -13.61
CA GLN A 49 -10.02 -22.44 -12.51
C GLN A 49 -8.57 -22.16 -12.94
N ASP A 50 -8.18 -22.57 -14.14
CA ASP A 50 -6.82 -22.36 -14.66
C ASP A 50 -6.58 -20.88 -14.97
N ALA A 51 -7.57 -20.18 -15.53
CA ALA A 51 -7.51 -18.72 -15.72
C ALA A 51 -7.37 -17.96 -14.41
N LEU A 52 -8.14 -18.33 -13.37
CA LEU A 52 -8.01 -17.75 -12.04
C LEU A 52 -6.61 -18.00 -11.45
N SER A 53 -6.12 -19.24 -11.56
CA SER A 53 -4.80 -19.62 -11.04
C SER A 53 -3.66 -18.94 -11.79
N GLY A 54 -3.79 -18.81 -13.12
CA GLY A 54 -2.86 -18.06 -13.96
C GLY A 54 -2.80 -16.58 -13.58
N ALA A 55 -3.95 -15.93 -13.41
CA ALA A 55 -4.04 -14.55 -12.96
C ALA A 55 -3.48 -14.38 -11.54
N ALA A 56 -3.79 -15.29 -10.62
CA ALA A 56 -3.26 -15.25 -9.25
C ALA A 56 -1.71 -15.32 -9.23
N THR A 57 -1.12 -16.15 -10.09
CA THR A 57 0.34 -16.27 -10.24
C THR A 57 0.96 -14.95 -10.73
N VAL A 58 0.37 -14.31 -11.75
CA VAL A 58 0.82 -13.00 -12.27
C VAL A 58 0.63 -11.90 -11.22
N ASN A 59 -0.43 -11.98 -10.43
CA ASN A 59 -0.71 -11.01 -9.36
C ASN A 59 0.37 -11.00 -8.27
N GLN A 60 1.14 -12.09 -8.07
CA GLN A 60 2.31 -12.07 -7.19
C GLN A 60 3.41 -11.14 -7.72
N ILE A 61 3.63 -11.13 -9.04
CA ILE A 61 4.57 -10.19 -9.69
C ILE A 61 4.04 -8.77 -9.55
N PHE A 62 2.76 -8.56 -9.83
CA PHE A 62 2.11 -7.24 -9.69
C PHE A 62 2.18 -6.72 -8.25
N PHE A 63 2.05 -7.58 -7.24
CA PHE A 63 2.18 -7.20 -5.83
C PHE A 63 3.55 -6.59 -5.52
N ILE A 64 4.64 -7.16 -6.04
CA ILE A 64 6.00 -6.63 -5.87
C ILE A 64 6.12 -5.25 -6.55
N VAL A 65 5.62 -5.12 -7.79
CA VAL A 65 5.62 -3.85 -8.53
C VAL A 65 4.79 -2.78 -7.80
N ASN A 66 3.62 -3.15 -7.31
CA ASN A 66 2.76 -2.29 -6.52
C ASN A 66 3.46 -1.77 -5.26
N GLN A 67 4.18 -2.64 -4.56
CA GLN A 67 4.91 -2.27 -3.36
C GLN A 67 6.07 -1.31 -3.64
N LEU A 68 6.76 -1.47 -4.76
CA LEU A 68 7.76 -0.52 -5.23
C LEU A 68 7.13 0.84 -5.56
N ALA A 69 6.03 0.85 -6.31
CA ALA A 69 5.32 2.07 -6.68
C ALA A 69 4.82 2.84 -5.45
N LEU A 70 4.22 2.14 -4.48
CA LEU A 70 3.77 2.72 -3.21
C LEU A 70 4.94 3.28 -2.40
N SER A 71 6.07 2.58 -2.36
CA SER A 71 7.27 3.02 -1.65
C SER A 71 7.84 4.32 -2.23
N ILE A 72 7.94 4.41 -3.56
CA ILE A 72 8.39 5.63 -4.25
C ILE A 72 7.40 6.79 -4.01
N GLY A 73 6.10 6.50 -4.10
CA GLY A 73 5.05 7.47 -3.81
C GLY A 73 5.10 7.99 -2.37
N ASN A 74 5.30 7.11 -1.38
CA ASN A 74 5.43 7.50 0.02
C ASN A 74 6.71 8.32 0.29
N ALA A 75 7.81 8.01 -0.40
CA ALA A 75 9.02 8.82 -0.34
C ALA A 75 8.79 10.23 -0.89
N LEU A 76 8.06 10.33 -2.01
CA LEU A 76 7.68 11.61 -2.59
C LEU A 76 6.78 12.40 -1.64
N VAL A 77 5.77 11.76 -1.03
CA VAL A 77 4.90 12.41 -0.04
C VAL A 77 5.71 12.93 1.14
N ALA A 78 6.62 12.14 1.71
CA ALA A 78 7.41 12.54 2.89
C ALA A 78 8.24 13.81 2.65
N ILE A 79 8.85 13.96 1.46
CA ILE A 79 9.68 15.12 1.17
C ILE A 79 8.85 16.29 0.60
N CYS A 80 7.90 16.03 -0.31
CA CYS A 80 7.11 17.09 -0.94
C CYS A 80 6.14 17.76 0.01
N SER A 81 5.60 17.06 1.04
CA SER A 81 4.76 17.71 2.04
C SER A 81 5.53 18.71 2.90
N GLN A 82 6.83 18.49 3.14
CA GLN A 82 7.67 19.50 3.81
C GLN A 82 7.91 20.73 2.92
N TYR A 83 8.17 20.55 1.61
CA TYR A 83 8.25 21.66 0.68
C TYR A 83 6.91 22.38 0.50
N TRP A 84 5.80 21.64 0.57
CA TRP A 84 4.47 22.25 0.57
C TRP A 84 4.24 23.15 1.80
N GLY A 85 4.70 22.74 2.99
CA GLY A 85 4.68 23.60 4.19
C GLY A 85 5.47 24.89 4.02
N LYS A 86 6.57 24.87 3.27
CA LYS A 86 7.37 26.06 2.91
C LYS A 86 6.80 26.88 1.75
N GLN A 87 5.78 26.37 1.04
CA GLN A 87 5.25 26.93 -0.20
C GLN A 87 6.26 26.93 -1.38
N GLU A 88 7.25 26.03 -1.35
CA GLU A 88 8.29 25.88 -2.38
C GLU A 88 7.86 24.87 -3.45
N THR A 89 6.93 25.29 -4.32
CA THR A 89 6.32 24.39 -5.34
C THR A 89 7.30 24.01 -6.46
N GLU A 90 8.31 24.82 -6.74
CA GLU A 90 9.33 24.51 -7.74
C GLU A 90 10.14 23.26 -7.36
N GLU A 91 10.51 23.13 -6.09
CA GLU A 91 11.21 21.94 -5.61
C GLU A 91 10.33 20.68 -5.67
N ILE A 92 9.02 20.82 -5.42
CA ILE A 92 8.06 19.72 -5.60
C ILE A 92 8.04 19.24 -7.05
N ARG A 93 8.06 20.15 -8.05
CA ARG A 93 8.14 19.81 -9.47
C ARG A 93 9.40 19.03 -9.81
N LYS A 94 10.55 19.52 -9.33
CA LYS A 94 11.85 18.88 -9.57
C LYS A 94 11.91 17.47 -8.94
N LEU A 95 11.46 17.32 -7.69
CA LEU A 95 11.39 16.04 -7.00
C LEU A 95 10.44 15.07 -7.68
N THR A 96 9.28 15.55 -8.16
CA THR A 96 8.33 14.74 -8.91
C THR A 96 8.95 14.27 -10.23
N GLY A 97 9.70 15.11 -10.93
CA GLY A 97 10.44 14.72 -12.14
C GLY A 97 11.47 13.61 -11.88
N ALA A 98 12.26 13.75 -10.81
CA ALA A 98 13.21 12.71 -10.41
C ALA A 98 12.51 11.39 -10.03
N ALA A 99 11.42 11.47 -9.29
CA ALA A 99 10.64 10.30 -8.89
C ALA A 99 9.96 9.62 -10.09
N LEU A 100 9.46 10.39 -11.08
CA LEU A 100 8.94 9.86 -12.35
C LEU A 100 10.01 9.09 -13.12
N ALA A 101 11.21 9.66 -13.24
CA ALA A 101 12.30 8.99 -13.94
C ALA A 101 12.71 7.68 -13.26
N LEU A 102 12.80 7.65 -11.92
CA LEU A 102 13.06 6.42 -11.18
C LEU A 102 11.95 5.38 -11.39
N SER A 103 10.69 5.80 -11.36
CA SER A 103 9.53 4.93 -11.56
C SER A 103 9.52 4.34 -12.97
N ILE A 104 9.79 5.16 -13.99
CA ILE A 104 9.88 4.72 -15.39
C ILE A 104 11.04 3.73 -15.58
N LEU A 105 12.20 4.01 -14.98
CA LEU A 105 13.37 3.12 -15.05
C LEU A 105 13.04 1.74 -14.44
N ILE A 106 12.46 1.71 -13.25
CA ILE A 106 12.08 0.46 -12.59
C ILE A 106 11.01 -0.27 -13.39
N ALA A 107 9.98 0.44 -13.89
CA ALA A 107 8.96 -0.15 -14.74
C ALA A 107 9.55 -0.75 -16.01
N ALA A 108 10.48 -0.06 -16.67
CA ALA A 108 11.17 -0.56 -17.86
C ALA A 108 11.95 -1.84 -17.59
N VAL A 109 12.67 -1.91 -16.46
CA VAL A 109 13.40 -3.11 -16.05
C VAL A 109 12.43 -4.28 -15.83
N VAL A 110 11.33 -4.06 -15.12
CA VAL A 110 10.33 -5.10 -14.85
C VAL A 110 9.63 -5.55 -16.13
N VAL A 111 9.21 -4.63 -16.98
CA VAL A 111 8.58 -4.96 -18.27
C VAL A 111 9.54 -5.74 -19.16
N THR A 112 10.81 -5.38 -19.19
CA THR A 112 11.84 -6.11 -19.94
C THR A 112 12.01 -7.53 -19.37
N ALA A 113 12.10 -7.70 -18.06
CA ALA A 113 12.19 -9.01 -17.42
C ALA A 113 10.95 -9.87 -17.73
N CYS A 114 9.74 -9.32 -17.64
CA CYS A 114 8.49 -10.00 -17.97
C CYS A 114 8.39 -10.35 -19.48
N THR A 115 9.11 -9.62 -20.34
CA THR A 115 9.12 -9.90 -21.77
C THR A 115 10.15 -10.97 -22.14
N CYS A 116 11.36 -10.89 -21.55
CA CYS A 116 12.47 -11.77 -21.92
C CYS A 116 12.38 -13.15 -21.25
N MET A 117 11.81 -13.25 -20.05
CA MET A 117 11.80 -14.51 -19.30
C MET A 117 10.48 -14.78 -18.52
N PRO A 118 9.31 -14.70 -19.22
CA PRO A 118 8.02 -14.83 -18.55
C PRO A 118 7.85 -16.20 -17.86
N GLU A 119 8.27 -17.29 -18.52
CA GLU A 119 8.13 -18.65 -17.99
C GLU A 119 8.99 -18.86 -16.73
N ARG A 120 10.21 -18.29 -16.67
CA ARG A 120 11.05 -18.39 -15.49
C ARG A 120 10.47 -17.62 -14.30
N LEU A 121 9.89 -16.44 -14.57
CA LEU A 121 9.26 -15.62 -13.52
C LEU A 121 8.01 -16.30 -12.96
N LEU A 122 7.16 -16.86 -13.81
CA LEU A 122 5.97 -17.60 -13.39
C LEU A 122 6.34 -18.93 -12.73
N GLY A 123 7.38 -19.60 -13.23
CA GLY A 123 7.90 -20.86 -12.67
C GLY A 123 8.46 -20.76 -11.25
N ILE A 124 8.68 -19.54 -10.72
CA ILE A 124 9.00 -19.33 -9.30
C ILE A 124 7.79 -19.67 -8.40
N PHE A 125 6.57 -19.50 -8.91
CA PHE A 125 5.34 -19.62 -8.13
C PHE A 125 4.56 -20.91 -8.41
N THR A 126 4.74 -21.53 -9.58
CA THR A 126 4.01 -22.75 -9.97
C THR A 126 4.83 -23.63 -10.91
N THR A 127 4.60 -24.94 -10.83
CA THR A 127 5.22 -25.93 -11.73
C THR A 127 4.22 -26.48 -12.76
N SER A 128 2.92 -26.11 -12.69
CA SER A 128 1.89 -26.56 -13.65
C SER A 128 2.06 -25.86 -15.00
N PRO A 129 2.23 -26.63 -16.11
CA PRO A 129 2.35 -26.05 -17.44
C PRO A 129 1.10 -25.28 -17.89
N GLU A 130 -0.08 -25.73 -17.51
CA GLU A 130 -1.37 -25.13 -17.84
C GLU A 130 -1.49 -23.74 -17.20
N ILE A 131 -1.16 -23.63 -15.89
CA ILE A 131 -1.18 -22.36 -15.17
C ILE A 131 -0.13 -21.39 -15.73
N ILE A 132 1.05 -21.90 -16.10
CA ILE A 132 2.11 -21.08 -16.73
C ILE A 132 1.63 -20.55 -18.10
N ALA A 133 0.94 -21.36 -18.90
CA ALA A 133 0.43 -20.96 -20.20
C ALA A 133 -0.63 -19.83 -20.05
N GLU A 134 -1.61 -19.98 -19.15
CA GLU A 134 -2.60 -18.95 -18.85
C GLU A 134 -1.95 -17.69 -18.27
N GLY A 135 -1.03 -17.85 -17.32
CA GLY A 135 -0.28 -16.73 -16.73
C GLY A 135 0.55 -15.98 -17.77
N LYS A 136 1.17 -16.67 -18.74
CA LYS A 136 1.93 -16.06 -19.85
C LYS A 136 1.02 -15.25 -20.77
N ALA A 137 -0.15 -15.79 -21.09
CA ALA A 137 -1.15 -15.09 -21.91
C ALA A 137 -1.63 -13.80 -21.23
N TYR A 138 -1.86 -13.84 -19.91
CA TYR A 138 -2.26 -12.70 -19.09
C TYR A 138 -1.13 -11.67 -18.95
N LEU A 139 0.07 -12.11 -18.58
CA LEU A 139 1.26 -11.26 -18.38
C LEU A 139 1.67 -10.54 -19.65
N GLY A 140 1.47 -11.16 -20.84
CA GLY A 140 1.78 -10.58 -22.12
C GLY A 140 1.17 -9.19 -22.34
N LEU A 141 -0.05 -8.99 -21.87
CA LEU A 141 -0.77 -7.70 -21.90
C LEU A 141 -0.59 -6.91 -20.60
N LEU A 142 -0.71 -7.59 -19.46
CA LEU A 142 -0.70 -6.95 -18.15
C LEU A 142 0.61 -6.23 -17.83
N LYS A 143 1.76 -6.70 -18.35
CA LYS A 143 3.07 -6.06 -18.10
C LYS A 143 3.10 -4.56 -18.44
N TRP A 144 2.36 -4.12 -19.45
CA TRP A 144 2.27 -2.70 -19.81
C TRP A 144 1.55 -1.86 -18.77
N THR A 145 0.65 -2.48 -17.99
CA THR A 145 -0.03 -1.79 -16.89
C THR A 145 0.92 -1.36 -15.79
N PHE A 146 2.07 -2.03 -15.64
CA PHE A 146 3.06 -1.71 -14.61
C PHE A 146 3.63 -0.30 -14.80
N LEU A 147 3.96 0.06 -16.05
CA LEU A 147 4.44 1.40 -16.37
C LEU A 147 3.34 2.45 -16.12
N LEU A 148 2.13 2.21 -16.62
CA LEU A 148 1.00 3.13 -16.48
C LEU A 148 0.67 3.34 -15.00
N PHE A 149 0.62 2.26 -14.22
CA PHE A 149 0.34 2.29 -12.80
C PHE A 149 1.40 3.05 -12.00
N MET A 150 2.69 2.82 -12.28
CA MET A 150 3.77 3.51 -11.56
C MET A 150 3.72 5.03 -11.78
N ILE A 151 3.41 5.47 -13.00
CA ILE A 151 3.28 6.89 -13.32
C ILE A 151 2.03 7.48 -12.65
N SER A 152 0.86 6.86 -12.80
CA SER A 152 -0.39 7.39 -12.22
C SER A 152 -0.34 7.42 -10.69
N ASN A 153 0.17 6.36 -10.04
CA ASN A 153 0.34 6.32 -8.58
C ASN A 153 1.27 7.43 -8.08
N LEU A 154 2.33 7.73 -8.80
CA LEU A 154 3.26 8.80 -8.43
C LEU A 154 2.64 10.19 -8.56
N LEU A 155 1.88 10.45 -9.64
CA LEU A 155 1.15 11.72 -9.80
C LEU A 155 0.08 11.89 -8.72
N ILE A 156 -0.61 10.83 -8.35
CA ILE A 156 -1.55 10.81 -7.22
C ILE A 156 -0.82 11.10 -5.91
N ALA A 157 0.37 10.54 -5.69
CA ALA A 157 1.18 10.80 -4.50
C ALA A 157 1.65 12.27 -4.43
N MET A 158 2.05 12.84 -5.56
CA MET A 158 2.37 14.28 -5.65
C MET A 158 1.19 15.15 -5.26
N LEU A 159 0.01 14.92 -5.84
CA LEU A 159 -1.19 15.68 -5.51
C LEU A 159 -1.59 15.52 -4.03
N ARG A 160 -1.45 14.31 -3.48
CA ARG A 160 -1.70 14.03 -2.07
C ARG A 160 -0.77 14.82 -1.16
N SER A 161 0.51 14.98 -1.52
CA SER A 161 1.48 15.77 -0.73
C SER A 161 1.09 17.24 -0.59
N VAL A 162 0.30 17.78 -1.53
CA VAL A 162 -0.24 19.15 -1.52
C VAL A 162 -1.73 19.19 -1.15
N GLU A 163 -2.22 18.18 -0.43
CA GLU A 163 -3.58 18.06 0.09
C GLU A 163 -4.68 18.00 -1.00
N VAL A 164 -4.35 17.50 -2.20
CA VAL A 164 -5.32 17.27 -3.28
C VAL A 164 -5.57 15.78 -3.41
N VAL A 165 -6.74 15.30 -2.93
CA VAL A 165 -7.05 13.86 -2.88
C VAL A 165 -8.35 13.47 -3.59
N LYS A 166 -9.28 14.40 -3.84
CA LYS A 166 -10.58 14.06 -4.42
C LYS A 166 -10.47 13.38 -5.78
N ILE A 167 -9.53 13.82 -6.61
CA ILE A 167 -9.33 13.26 -7.95
C ILE A 167 -8.91 11.80 -7.91
N SER A 168 -8.11 11.37 -6.93
CA SER A 168 -7.68 9.98 -6.81
C SER A 168 -8.86 9.04 -6.54
N PHE A 169 -9.84 9.45 -5.74
CA PHE A 169 -11.06 8.69 -5.53
C PHE A 169 -11.91 8.58 -6.82
N VAL A 170 -12.09 9.70 -7.54
CA VAL A 170 -12.83 9.71 -8.81
C VAL A 170 -12.17 8.75 -9.81
N ILE A 171 -10.84 8.81 -9.95
CA ILE A 171 -10.08 7.91 -10.82
C ILE A 171 -10.33 6.45 -10.43
N SER A 172 -10.28 6.12 -9.14
CA SER A 172 -10.49 4.74 -8.69
C SER A 172 -11.89 4.22 -9.02
N VAL A 173 -12.93 5.06 -8.85
CA VAL A 173 -14.32 4.69 -9.21
C VAL A 173 -14.46 4.48 -10.72
N VAL A 174 -13.92 5.40 -11.53
CA VAL A 174 -13.95 5.26 -13.00
C VAL A 174 -13.19 4.01 -13.43
N SER A 175 -12.03 3.73 -12.82
CA SER A 175 -11.24 2.53 -13.09
C SER A 175 -12.01 1.24 -12.77
N LEU A 176 -12.69 1.18 -11.63
CA LEU A 176 -13.54 0.04 -11.24
C LEU A 176 -14.66 -0.21 -12.24
N ILE A 177 -15.41 0.83 -12.62
CA ILE A 177 -16.52 0.70 -13.57
C ILE A 177 -16.01 0.25 -14.94
N THR A 178 -14.96 0.90 -15.44
CA THR A 178 -14.36 0.58 -16.75
C THR A 178 -13.84 -0.86 -16.78
N ASN A 179 -13.08 -1.26 -15.75
CA ASN A 179 -12.54 -2.61 -15.63
C ASN A 179 -13.68 -3.64 -15.60
N GLY A 180 -14.68 -3.44 -14.74
CA GLY A 180 -15.82 -4.35 -14.61
C GLY A 180 -16.63 -4.50 -15.89
N CYS A 181 -16.94 -3.38 -16.59
CA CYS A 181 -17.69 -3.41 -17.85
C CYS A 181 -16.92 -4.14 -18.95
N ILE A 182 -15.61 -3.84 -19.11
CA ILE A 182 -14.78 -4.47 -20.15
C ILE A 182 -14.56 -5.95 -19.83
N ASN A 183 -14.31 -6.31 -18.56
CA ASN A 183 -14.15 -7.69 -18.16
C ASN A 183 -15.42 -8.49 -18.43
N TYR A 184 -16.60 -7.98 -18.07
CA TYR A 184 -17.88 -8.64 -18.34
C TYR A 184 -18.09 -8.87 -19.84
N THR A 185 -17.70 -7.91 -20.65
CA THR A 185 -17.84 -7.99 -22.11
C THR A 185 -16.85 -8.99 -22.73
N LEU A 186 -15.56 -8.92 -22.36
CA LEU A 186 -14.51 -9.64 -23.08
C LEU A 186 -14.18 -11.01 -22.45
N ILE A 187 -14.36 -11.21 -21.17
CA ILE A 187 -14.13 -12.54 -20.56
C ILE A 187 -15.17 -13.51 -21.09
N PHE A 188 -16.43 -13.09 -21.14
CA PHE A 188 -17.57 -13.96 -21.46
C PHE A 188 -18.08 -13.82 -22.90
N GLY A 189 -17.53 -12.90 -23.71
CA GLY A 189 -17.98 -12.70 -25.09
C GLY A 189 -19.37 -12.07 -25.22
N HIS A 190 -19.77 -11.20 -24.28
CA HIS A 190 -21.08 -10.56 -24.35
C HIS A 190 -21.13 -9.42 -25.38
N PHE A 191 -22.33 -9.00 -25.76
CA PHE A 191 -22.61 -7.88 -26.70
C PHE A 191 -21.98 -8.07 -28.11
N GLY A 192 -21.74 -9.33 -28.55
CA GLY A 192 -21.19 -9.63 -29.87
C GLY A 192 -19.64 -9.55 -29.96
N PHE A 193 -18.97 -9.33 -28.85
CA PHE A 193 -17.52 -9.42 -28.78
C PHE A 193 -17.06 -10.89 -28.66
N PRO A 194 -15.84 -11.21 -29.15
CA PRO A 194 -15.29 -12.56 -28.98
C PRO A 194 -15.00 -12.85 -27.51
N GLU A 195 -15.24 -14.11 -27.11
CA GLU A 195 -14.83 -14.62 -25.81
C GLU A 195 -13.30 -14.71 -25.74
N MET A 196 -12.70 -13.96 -24.82
CA MET A 196 -11.25 -13.85 -24.68
C MET A 196 -10.70 -14.45 -23.37
N GLY A 197 -11.59 -14.85 -22.45
CA GLY A 197 -11.20 -15.42 -21.16
C GLY A 197 -10.22 -14.54 -20.39
N ILE A 198 -9.09 -15.12 -19.95
CA ILE A 198 -8.07 -14.39 -19.18
C ILE A 198 -7.44 -13.21 -19.94
N LYS A 199 -7.34 -13.29 -21.27
CA LYS A 199 -6.87 -12.15 -22.09
C LYS A 199 -7.85 -10.98 -22.04
N GLY A 200 -9.16 -11.27 -21.96
CA GLY A 200 -10.20 -10.27 -21.79
C GLY A 200 -10.02 -9.48 -20.49
N ALA A 201 -9.71 -10.16 -19.39
CA ALA A 201 -9.39 -9.53 -18.10
C ALA A 201 -8.13 -8.64 -18.20
N ALA A 202 -7.09 -9.10 -18.93
CA ALA A 202 -5.88 -8.29 -19.14
C ALA A 202 -6.17 -7.01 -19.93
N VAL A 203 -7.01 -7.09 -20.97
CA VAL A 203 -7.45 -5.92 -21.77
C VAL A 203 -8.26 -4.96 -20.90
N GLY A 204 -9.18 -5.48 -20.09
CA GLY A 204 -9.99 -4.66 -19.16
C GLY A 204 -9.10 -3.88 -18.19
N THR A 205 -8.16 -4.56 -17.55
CA THR A 205 -7.21 -3.92 -16.63
C THR A 205 -6.30 -2.91 -17.35
N LEU A 206 -5.79 -3.24 -18.54
CA LEU A 206 -4.96 -2.33 -19.32
C LEU A 206 -5.74 -1.06 -19.70
N THR A 207 -6.96 -1.20 -20.19
CA THR A 207 -7.81 -0.06 -20.58
C THR A 207 -8.16 0.81 -19.38
N ALA A 208 -8.51 0.21 -18.24
CA ALA A 208 -8.76 0.95 -17.01
C ALA A 208 -7.53 1.76 -16.56
N ARG A 209 -6.31 1.18 -16.64
CA ARG A 209 -5.05 1.87 -16.31
C ARG A 209 -4.70 2.98 -17.31
N MET A 210 -4.98 2.78 -18.59
CA MET A 210 -4.81 3.85 -19.62
C MET A 210 -5.74 5.04 -19.31
N LEU A 211 -7.00 4.77 -18.99
CA LEU A 211 -7.97 5.81 -18.67
C LEU A 211 -7.59 6.52 -17.35
N GLU A 212 -7.16 5.78 -16.34
CA GLU A 212 -6.64 6.34 -15.09
C GLU A 212 -5.48 7.32 -15.35
N LEU A 213 -4.48 6.89 -16.13
CA LEU A 213 -3.34 7.75 -16.48
C LEU A 213 -3.78 8.97 -17.28
N LEU A 214 -4.69 8.81 -18.23
CA LEU A 214 -5.22 9.91 -19.03
C LEU A 214 -5.89 10.96 -18.14
N ILE A 215 -6.78 10.52 -17.24
CA ILE A 215 -7.51 11.42 -16.35
C ILE A 215 -6.54 12.18 -15.43
N ILE A 216 -5.56 11.49 -14.81
CA ILE A 216 -4.63 12.16 -13.91
C ILE A 216 -3.71 13.14 -14.64
N VAL A 217 -3.24 12.79 -15.83
CA VAL A 217 -2.39 13.68 -16.64
C VAL A 217 -3.17 14.92 -17.09
N VAL A 218 -4.40 14.75 -17.57
CA VAL A 218 -5.27 15.88 -17.95
C VAL A 218 -5.57 16.77 -16.74
N TYR A 219 -5.82 16.16 -15.59
CA TYR A 219 -6.05 16.91 -14.36
C TYR A 219 -4.83 17.75 -13.97
N VAL A 220 -3.65 17.13 -13.93
CA VAL A 220 -2.38 17.81 -13.58
C VAL A 220 -2.01 18.89 -14.59
N TRP A 221 -2.34 18.68 -15.86
CA TRP A 221 -2.03 19.64 -16.92
C TRP A 221 -2.98 20.85 -16.94
N LYS A 222 -4.29 20.62 -16.82
CA LYS A 222 -5.30 21.67 -17.06
C LYS A 222 -5.96 22.22 -15.79
N ILE A 223 -6.07 21.42 -14.73
CA ILE A 223 -6.89 21.74 -13.56
C ILE A 223 -6.04 22.05 -12.34
N ASP A 224 -4.87 21.42 -12.21
CA ASP A 224 -4.02 21.63 -11.05
C ASP A 224 -3.41 23.04 -11.07
N THR A 225 -3.80 23.84 -10.07
CA THR A 225 -3.29 25.20 -9.87
C THR A 225 -2.24 25.30 -8.77
N LYS A 226 -2.03 24.21 -8.00
CA LYS A 226 -1.13 24.21 -6.84
C LYS A 226 0.31 23.93 -7.24
N VAL A 227 0.54 22.83 -7.96
CA VAL A 227 1.90 22.40 -8.34
C VAL A 227 2.26 22.87 -9.74
N ARG A 228 1.33 22.80 -10.70
CA ARG A 228 1.56 23.13 -12.12
C ARG A 228 2.78 22.41 -12.69
N LEU A 229 2.77 21.07 -12.60
CA LEU A 229 3.93 20.24 -12.92
C LEU A 229 4.48 20.47 -14.33
N PHE A 230 3.61 20.72 -15.31
CA PHE A 230 4.00 20.88 -16.71
C PHE A 230 4.48 22.29 -17.10
N ASP A 231 4.52 23.24 -16.16
CA ASP A 231 5.14 24.55 -16.40
C ASP A 231 6.67 24.47 -16.48
N VAL A 232 7.25 23.34 -16.13
CA VAL A 232 8.67 23.04 -16.20
C VAL A 232 8.97 21.96 -17.23
N ASN A 233 10.13 22.06 -17.87
CA ASN A 233 10.58 21.00 -18.78
C ASN A 233 11.09 19.81 -17.98
N LEU A 234 10.24 18.77 -17.83
CA LEU A 234 10.54 17.55 -17.06
C LEU A 234 11.79 16.82 -17.61
N ILE A 235 12.02 16.84 -18.92
CA ILE A 235 13.20 16.22 -19.54
C ILE A 235 14.46 16.93 -19.05
N ARG A 236 14.46 18.27 -19.00
CA ARG A 236 15.58 19.04 -18.48
C ARG A 236 15.82 18.75 -17.00
N ILE A 237 14.76 18.56 -16.21
CA ILE A 237 14.90 18.21 -14.78
C ILE A 237 15.61 16.88 -14.60
N ILE A 238 15.30 15.90 -15.43
CA ILE A 238 15.87 14.54 -15.34
C ILE A 238 17.35 14.54 -15.68
N PHE A 239 17.76 15.23 -16.75
CA PHE A 239 19.10 15.14 -17.33
C PHE A 239 20.04 16.30 -16.98
N ALA A 240 19.54 17.41 -16.39
CA ALA A 240 20.39 18.54 -16.05
C ALA A 240 21.34 18.23 -14.88
N PRO A 241 22.66 18.45 -15.04
CA PRO A 241 23.66 18.22 -13.99
C PRO A 241 23.39 18.98 -12.70
N GLU A 242 22.74 20.13 -12.82
CA GLU A 242 22.37 21.02 -11.70
C GLU A 242 21.43 20.31 -10.71
N ASN A 243 20.60 19.38 -11.19
CA ASN A 243 19.61 18.66 -10.39
C ASN A 243 20.18 17.44 -9.64
N ARG A 244 21.50 17.20 -9.72
CA ARG A 244 22.14 16.08 -9.02
C ARG A 244 21.93 16.11 -7.50
N LYS A 245 21.81 17.31 -6.92
CA LYS A 245 21.51 17.47 -5.48
C LYS A 245 20.10 16.98 -5.16
N ILE A 246 19.11 17.28 -6.01
CA ILE A 246 17.71 16.87 -5.87
C ILE A 246 17.60 15.34 -5.97
N TRP A 247 18.27 14.74 -6.97
CA TRP A 247 18.35 13.30 -7.11
C TRP A 247 18.92 12.63 -5.85
N ARG A 248 20.02 13.16 -5.30
CA ARG A 248 20.62 12.61 -4.08
C ARG A 248 19.70 12.77 -2.88
N ALA A 249 19.03 13.92 -2.73
CA ALA A 249 18.08 14.16 -1.65
C ALA A 249 16.89 13.18 -1.75
N PHE A 250 16.31 13.01 -2.94
CA PHE A 250 15.22 12.09 -3.17
C PHE A 250 15.63 10.63 -2.90
N LEU A 251 16.74 10.16 -3.47
CA LEU A 251 17.20 8.79 -3.29
C LEU A 251 17.56 8.48 -1.84
N LYS A 252 18.09 9.44 -1.09
CA LYS A 252 18.37 9.29 0.35
C LYS A 252 17.11 8.96 1.17
N VAL A 253 15.97 9.49 0.75
CA VAL A 253 14.66 9.24 1.36
C VAL A 253 14.01 7.98 0.77
N ALA A 254 14.03 7.84 -0.55
CA ALA A 254 13.35 6.77 -1.27
C ALA A 254 13.97 5.39 -1.02
N PHE A 255 15.30 5.29 -1.01
CA PHE A 255 15.99 4.00 -0.88
C PHE A 255 15.63 3.25 0.42
N PRO A 256 15.68 3.85 1.62
CA PRO A 256 15.26 3.16 2.84
C PRO A 256 13.78 2.75 2.82
N ILE A 257 12.89 3.57 2.25
CA ILE A 257 11.46 3.27 2.15
C ILE A 257 11.22 2.10 1.18
N MET A 258 11.89 2.10 0.04
CA MET A 258 11.82 1.00 -0.93
C MET A 258 12.35 -0.31 -0.33
N CYS A 259 13.49 -0.27 0.35
CA CYS A 259 14.02 -1.44 1.05
C CYS A 259 13.04 -1.96 2.11
N SER A 260 12.47 -1.07 2.92
CA SER A 260 11.45 -1.42 3.93
C SER A 260 10.23 -2.10 3.30
N GLY A 261 9.73 -1.54 2.20
CA GLY A 261 8.59 -2.09 1.46
C GLY A 261 8.90 -3.45 0.85
N MET A 262 10.09 -3.64 0.27
CA MET A 262 10.50 -4.92 -0.31
C MET A 262 10.74 -6.00 0.75
N ILE A 263 11.36 -5.66 1.88
CA ILE A 263 11.52 -6.54 3.03
C ILE A 263 10.17 -7.12 3.46
N TRP A 264 9.16 -6.26 3.56
CA TRP A 264 7.79 -6.67 3.88
C TRP A 264 7.15 -7.49 2.75
N ALA A 265 7.26 -7.05 1.51
CA ALA A 265 6.64 -7.73 0.35
C ALA A 265 7.13 -9.17 0.17
N ILE A 266 8.43 -9.43 0.43
CA ILE A 266 8.99 -10.77 0.35
C ILE A 266 8.56 -11.63 1.54
N SER A 267 8.35 -11.05 2.72
CA SER A 267 7.94 -11.81 3.92
C SER A 267 6.52 -12.38 3.84
N VAL A 268 5.60 -11.68 3.15
CA VAL A 268 4.18 -12.08 3.07
C VAL A 268 3.97 -13.48 2.44
N PRO A 269 4.51 -13.79 1.25
CA PRO A 269 4.42 -15.14 0.69
C PRO A 269 5.05 -16.21 1.56
N MET A 270 6.18 -15.89 2.22
CA MET A 270 6.85 -16.86 3.12
C MET A 270 6.00 -17.18 4.36
N GLN A 271 5.35 -16.17 4.95
CA GLN A 271 4.42 -16.38 6.05
C GLN A 271 3.24 -17.28 5.63
N THR A 272 2.68 -17.03 4.45
CA THR A 272 1.62 -17.88 3.88
C THR A 272 2.10 -19.31 3.63
N ALA A 273 3.33 -19.48 3.15
CA ALA A 273 3.91 -20.81 2.94
C ALA A 273 4.07 -21.59 4.26
N ILE A 274 4.51 -20.93 5.35
CA ILE A 274 4.62 -21.57 6.68
C ILE A 274 3.24 -22.13 7.10
N LEU A 275 2.18 -21.34 6.99
CA LEU A 275 0.83 -21.77 7.35
C LEU A 275 0.32 -22.87 6.43
N GLY A 276 0.66 -22.81 5.14
CA GLY A 276 0.26 -23.78 4.13
C GLY A 276 0.80 -25.20 4.37
N HIS A 277 1.94 -25.31 5.06
CA HIS A 277 2.53 -26.61 5.42
C HIS A 277 1.90 -27.25 6.67
N LEU A 278 1.04 -26.55 7.40
CA LEU A 278 0.43 -27.08 8.63
C LEU A 278 -0.83 -27.89 8.34
N SER A 279 -1.84 -27.31 7.70
CA SER A 279 -3.07 -28.02 7.30
C SER A 279 -3.88 -27.25 6.26
N ALA A 280 -4.73 -27.96 5.51
CA ALA A 280 -5.69 -27.36 4.58
C ALA A 280 -6.73 -26.47 5.30
N ASP A 281 -7.20 -26.91 6.47
CA ASP A 281 -8.14 -26.13 7.30
C ASP A 281 -7.51 -24.83 7.79
N ALA A 282 -6.21 -24.81 8.11
CA ALA A 282 -5.47 -23.60 8.47
C ALA A 282 -5.40 -22.61 7.32
N ILE A 283 -5.20 -23.08 6.09
CA ILE A 283 -5.20 -22.22 4.89
C ILE A 283 -6.58 -21.58 4.70
N ALA A 284 -7.64 -22.39 4.77
CA ALA A 284 -9.01 -21.92 4.62
C ALA A 284 -9.37 -20.88 5.71
N ALA A 285 -9.08 -21.20 6.96
CA ALA A 285 -9.29 -20.31 8.10
C ALA A 285 -8.53 -18.99 7.97
N ASN A 286 -7.25 -19.06 7.60
CA ASN A 286 -6.43 -17.87 7.39
C ASN A 286 -6.92 -17.01 6.22
N SER A 287 -7.37 -17.62 5.14
CA SER A 287 -7.90 -16.90 3.96
C SER A 287 -9.13 -16.07 4.33
N VAL A 288 -10.09 -16.68 5.05
CA VAL A 288 -11.30 -15.99 5.49
C VAL A 288 -10.98 -14.88 6.48
N SER A 289 -10.21 -15.19 7.53
CA SER A 289 -9.85 -14.23 8.58
C SER A 289 -9.04 -13.04 8.04
N SER A 290 -8.08 -13.31 7.14
CA SER A 290 -7.27 -12.28 6.49
C SER A 290 -8.10 -11.37 5.60
N THR A 291 -9.14 -11.87 4.95
CA THR A 291 -10.00 -11.05 4.10
C THR A 291 -10.65 -9.93 4.94
N PHE A 292 -11.28 -10.27 6.06
CA PHE A 292 -11.91 -9.27 6.93
C PHE A 292 -10.90 -8.32 7.55
N PHE A 293 -9.77 -8.84 7.99
CA PHE A 293 -8.68 -8.04 8.54
C PHE A 293 -8.18 -7.01 7.52
N GLN A 294 -8.02 -7.40 6.25
CA GLN A 294 -7.53 -6.52 5.19
C GLN A 294 -8.49 -5.37 4.89
N TYR A 295 -9.81 -5.58 4.91
CA TYR A 295 -10.77 -4.49 4.73
C TYR A 295 -10.65 -3.43 5.83
N LEU A 296 -10.44 -3.83 7.08
CA LEU A 296 -10.24 -2.89 8.18
C LEU A 296 -8.85 -2.22 8.13
N LYS A 297 -7.83 -2.96 7.70
CA LYS A 297 -6.47 -2.45 7.51
C LYS A 297 -6.41 -1.28 6.52
N VAL A 298 -7.33 -1.21 5.55
CA VAL A 298 -7.44 -0.07 4.62
C VAL A 298 -7.55 1.27 5.37
N ILE A 299 -8.29 1.29 6.48
CA ILE A 299 -8.45 2.49 7.32
C ILE A 299 -7.11 2.86 7.95
N VAL A 300 -6.36 1.88 8.46
CA VAL A 300 -5.03 2.09 9.07
C VAL A 300 -4.02 2.64 8.06
N ILE A 301 -4.05 2.12 6.83
CA ILE A 301 -3.22 2.64 5.71
C ILE A 301 -3.59 4.09 5.39
N ALA A 302 -4.87 4.40 5.37
CA ALA A 302 -5.35 5.75 5.08
C ALA A 302 -4.95 6.76 6.18
N ILE A 303 -5.03 6.35 7.45
CA ILE A 303 -4.53 7.13 8.59
C ILE A 303 -3.03 7.39 8.43
N SER A 304 -2.23 6.36 8.17
CA SER A 304 -0.78 6.50 7.95
C SER A 304 -0.45 7.52 6.85
N SER A 305 -1.19 7.44 5.74
CA SER A 305 -1.01 8.35 4.62
C SER A 305 -1.39 9.80 4.94
N ALA A 306 -2.50 10.01 5.66
CA ALA A 306 -2.94 11.34 6.09
C ALA A 306 -1.96 11.95 7.10
N SER A 307 -1.50 11.16 8.07
CA SER A 307 -0.50 11.57 9.07
C SER A 307 0.80 12.03 8.43
N ALA A 308 1.30 11.31 7.40
CA ALA A 308 2.53 11.68 6.70
C ALA A 308 2.43 13.05 6.02
N VAL A 309 1.28 13.36 5.42
CA VAL A 309 1.05 14.65 4.77
C VAL A 309 1.00 15.79 5.79
N VAL A 310 0.23 15.61 6.86
CA VAL A 310 0.02 16.66 7.88
C VAL A 310 1.34 16.95 8.62
N ILE A 311 1.99 15.91 9.12
CA ILE A 311 3.26 16.05 9.86
C ILE A 311 4.38 16.62 8.96
N GLY A 312 4.47 16.14 7.71
CA GLY A 312 5.44 16.68 6.76
C GLY A 312 5.25 18.18 6.52
N LYS A 313 4.00 18.61 6.33
CA LYS A 313 3.64 20.01 6.17
C LYS A 313 4.03 20.86 7.39
N ASP A 314 3.67 20.40 8.60
CA ASP A 314 3.96 21.13 9.84
C ASP A 314 5.47 21.27 10.07
N ILE A 315 6.27 20.26 9.73
CA ILE A 315 7.75 20.35 9.74
C ILE A 315 8.24 21.39 8.74
N GLY A 316 7.63 21.42 7.55
CA GLY A 316 7.93 22.42 6.51
C GLY A 316 7.64 23.85 6.97
N GLU A 317 6.52 24.08 7.65
CA GLU A 317 6.15 25.36 8.25
C GLU A 317 7.13 25.80 9.37
N GLY A 318 7.87 24.85 9.97
CA GLY A 318 8.93 25.12 10.93
C GLY A 318 8.47 25.26 12.39
N ASP A 319 7.19 25.04 12.68
CA ASP A 319 6.64 25.09 14.05
C ASP A 319 6.79 23.72 14.74
N ILE A 320 7.94 23.50 15.37
CA ILE A 320 8.26 22.21 16.02
C ILE A 320 7.32 21.89 17.19
N GLU A 321 6.83 22.89 17.91
CA GLU A 321 5.89 22.63 19.02
C GLU A 321 4.52 22.17 18.49
N ARG A 322 4.08 22.72 17.36
CA ARG A 322 2.91 22.24 16.65
C ARG A 322 3.10 20.82 16.16
N VAL A 323 4.23 20.48 15.56
CA VAL A 323 4.57 19.11 15.12
C VAL A 323 4.46 18.12 16.29
N LYS A 324 4.98 18.49 17.48
CA LYS A 324 4.88 17.64 18.68
C LYS A 324 3.44 17.46 19.16
N SER A 325 2.64 18.54 19.16
CA SER A 325 1.23 18.50 19.56
C SER A 325 0.39 17.68 18.63
N ASP A 326 0.55 17.89 17.32
CA ASP A 326 -0.18 17.19 16.26
C ASP A 326 0.21 15.72 16.22
N GLY A 327 1.51 15.40 16.35
CA GLY A 327 1.98 14.02 16.47
C GLY A 327 1.39 13.27 17.65
N ARG A 328 1.33 13.92 18.85
CA ARG A 328 0.69 13.32 20.03
C ARG A 328 -0.81 13.07 19.82
N THR A 329 -1.48 14.04 19.21
CA THR A 329 -2.90 13.92 18.91
C THR A 329 -3.15 12.74 17.95
N LEU A 330 -2.35 12.62 16.87
CA LEU A 330 -2.44 11.52 15.93
C LEU A 330 -2.20 10.17 16.63
N SER A 331 -1.13 10.04 17.43
CA SER A 331 -0.80 8.77 18.06
C SER A 331 -1.89 8.25 19.00
N VAL A 332 -2.59 9.15 19.70
CA VAL A 332 -3.74 8.79 20.56
C VAL A 332 -4.96 8.46 19.72
N MET A 333 -5.25 9.25 18.69
CA MET A 333 -6.36 8.97 17.77
C MET A 333 -6.19 7.63 17.05
N ASP A 334 -4.97 7.31 16.60
CA ASP A 334 -4.64 6.06 15.94
C ASP A 334 -4.94 4.86 16.84
N LEU A 335 -4.55 4.94 18.11
CA LEU A 335 -4.85 3.90 19.11
C LEU A 335 -6.37 3.77 19.36
N LEU A 336 -7.09 4.88 19.52
CA LEU A 336 -8.53 4.86 19.73
C LEU A 336 -9.29 4.28 18.53
N ILE A 337 -8.92 4.67 17.33
CA ILE A 337 -9.49 4.10 16.10
C ILE A 337 -9.16 2.60 16.06
N GLY A 338 -7.94 2.19 16.42
CA GLY A 338 -7.55 0.79 16.47
C GLY A 338 -8.41 -0.03 17.44
N VAL A 339 -8.71 0.48 18.61
CA VAL A 339 -9.63 -0.18 19.55
C VAL A 339 -11.02 -0.33 18.95
N VAL A 340 -11.54 0.70 18.28
CA VAL A 340 -12.85 0.62 17.62
C VAL A 340 -12.84 -0.44 16.49
N LEU A 341 -11.81 -0.45 15.64
CA LEU A 341 -11.68 -1.43 14.55
C LEU A 341 -11.54 -2.86 15.08
N ALA A 342 -10.74 -3.05 16.13
CA ALA A 342 -10.57 -4.33 16.81
C ALA A 342 -11.89 -4.82 17.43
N SER A 343 -12.61 -3.95 18.10
CA SER A 343 -13.92 -4.27 18.69
C SER A 343 -14.93 -4.63 17.60
N LEU A 344 -14.93 -3.91 16.49
CA LEU A 344 -15.79 -4.18 15.35
C LEU A 344 -15.49 -5.58 14.78
N LEU A 345 -14.21 -5.89 14.54
CA LEU A 345 -13.79 -7.20 14.03
C LEU A 345 -14.19 -8.33 14.97
N PHE A 346 -13.96 -8.13 16.28
CA PHE A 346 -14.29 -9.10 17.33
C PHE A 346 -15.79 -9.37 17.43
N VAL A 347 -16.63 -8.32 17.43
CA VAL A 347 -18.09 -8.45 17.55
C VAL A 347 -18.70 -9.07 16.31
N LEU A 348 -18.21 -8.68 15.13
CA LEU A 348 -18.74 -9.17 13.86
C LEU A 348 -18.25 -10.56 13.46
N ARG A 349 -17.32 -11.20 14.20
CA ARG A 349 -16.72 -12.48 13.82
C ARG A 349 -17.75 -13.59 13.54
N GLY A 350 -18.74 -13.75 14.42
CA GLY A 350 -19.77 -14.76 14.24
C GLY A 350 -20.61 -14.57 12.95
N PRO A 351 -21.26 -13.39 12.78
CA PRO A 351 -21.95 -13.09 11.52
C PRO A 351 -21.08 -13.21 10.27
N LEU A 352 -19.81 -12.80 10.33
CA LEU A 352 -18.91 -12.89 9.19
C LEU A 352 -18.56 -14.33 8.82
N LEU A 353 -18.28 -15.18 9.83
CA LEU A 353 -17.98 -16.59 9.60
C LEU A 353 -19.20 -17.37 9.06
N SER A 354 -20.42 -17.01 9.47
CA SER A 354 -21.64 -17.64 8.98
C SER A 354 -21.91 -17.43 7.48
N MET A 355 -21.21 -16.49 6.84
CA MET A 355 -21.30 -16.26 5.39
C MET A 355 -20.51 -17.29 4.57
N TYR A 356 -19.66 -18.08 5.22
CA TYR A 356 -18.79 -19.06 4.55
C TYR A 356 -19.17 -20.48 4.91
N LYS A 357 -19.09 -21.39 3.93
CA LYS A 357 -19.23 -22.81 4.16
C LYS A 357 -17.86 -23.40 4.49
N LEU A 358 -17.53 -23.46 5.77
CA LEU A 358 -16.31 -24.05 6.30
C LEU A 358 -16.58 -25.40 6.94
N THR A 359 -15.56 -26.24 7.02
CA THR A 359 -15.58 -27.42 7.90
C THR A 359 -15.63 -26.98 9.35
N ASP A 360 -16.13 -27.81 10.26
CA ASP A 360 -16.22 -27.47 11.68
C ASP A 360 -14.83 -27.08 12.25
N THR A 361 -13.79 -27.79 11.86
CA THR A 361 -12.39 -27.51 12.26
C THR A 361 -11.91 -26.17 11.71
N ALA A 362 -12.14 -25.89 10.42
CA ALA A 362 -11.75 -24.61 9.80
C ALA A 362 -12.55 -23.44 10.39
N ALA A 363 -13.82 -23.64 10.74
CA ALA A 363 -14.64 -22.58 11.35
C ALA A 363 -14.13 -22.21 12.76
N VAL A 364 -13.76 -23.19 13.59
CA VAL A 364 -13.18 -22.96 14.91
C VAL A 364 -11.82 -22.25 14.78
N LEU A 365 -10.95 -22.71 13.88
CA LEU A 365 -9.66 -22.05 13.61
C LEU A 365 -9.85 -20.62 13.13
N ALA A 366 -10.81 -20.36 12.24
CA ALA A 366 -11.09 -19.03 11.73
C ALA A 366 -11.59 -18.08 12.84
N ASP A 367 -12.43 -18.57 13.76
CA ASP A 367 -12.86 -17.78 14.92
C ASP A 367 -11.67 -17.40 15.82
N HIS A 368 -10.79 -18.37 16.14
CA HIS A 368 -9.55 -18.11 16.88
C HIS A 368 -8.63 -17.12 16.16
N PHE A 369 -8.47 -17.26 14.85
CA PHE A 369 -7.63 -16.33 14.06
C PHE A 369 -8.20 -14.93 14.05
N ILE A 370 -9.53 -14.75 13.93
CA ILE A 370 -10.14 -13.42 14.01
C ILE A 370 -9.96 -12.82 15.41
N MET A 371 -10.02 -13.61 16.49
CA MET A 371 -9.72 -13.12 17.85
C MET A 371 -8.27 -12.63 17.95
N ILE A 372 -7.30 -13.42 17.47
CA ILE A 372 -5.88 -13.01 17.40
C ILE A 372 -5.72 -11.73 16.58
N MET A 373 -6.31 -11.68 15.39
CA MET A 373 -6.25 -10.53 14.50
C MET A 373 -6.93 -9.28 15.09
N SER A 374 -7.94 -9.43 15.94
CA SER A 374 -8.56 -8.31 16.64
C SER A 374 -7.57 -7.67 17.64
N ILE A 375 -6.81 -8.47 18.38
CA ILE A 375 -5.75 -7.98 19.25
C ILE A 375 -4.63 -7.31 18.42
N VAL A 376 -4.21 -7.96 17.35
CA VAL A 376 -3.21 -7.47 16.40
C VAL A 376 -3.62 -6.13 15.79
N MET A 377 -4.91 -5.94 15.52
CA MET A 377 -5.45 -4.69 14.95
C MET A 377 -5.17 -3.49 15.85
N VAL A 378 -5.26 -3.63 17.18
CA VAL A 378 -4.95 -2.55 18.14
C VAL A 378 -3.48 -2.14 17.99
N GLY A 379 -2.56 -3.11 18.04
CA GLY A 379 -1.13 -2.84 17.91
C GLY A 379 -0.76 -2.27 16.56
N MET A 380 -1.33 -2.83 15.49
CA MET A 380 -1.11 -2.38 14.12
C MET A 380 -1.60 -0.95 13.90
N SER A 381 -2.78 -0.60 14.44
CA SER A 381 -3.37 0.73 14.29
C SER A 381 -2.59 1.82 15.01
N TYR A 382 -1.77 1.46 15.99
CA TYR A 382 -0.81 2.36 16.61
C TYR A 382 0.53 2.38 15.86
N GLN A 383 1.17 1.19 15.73
CA GLN A 383 2.56 1.13 15.27
C GLN A 383 2.71 1.54 13.80
N MET A 384 1.77 1.20 12.93
CA MET A 384 1.89 1.50 11.49
C MET A 384 1.69 3.00 11.19
N PRO A 385 0.62 3.69 11.65
CA PRO A 385 0.48 5.13 11.42
C PRO A 385 1.58 5.94 12.09
N VAL A 386 2.01 5.59 13.30
CA VAL A 386 3.09 6.31 13.98
C VAL A 386 4.43 6.08 13.28
N SER A 387 4.75 4.84 12.85
CA SER A 387 6.01 4.52 12.18
C SER A 387 6.06 5.06 10.74
N VAL A 388 5.03 4.76 9.93
CA VAL A 388 5.01 5.11 8.50
C VAL A 388 4.45 6.51 8.27
N GLY A 389 3.42 6.90 9.03
CA GLY A 389 2.80 8.22 8.92
C GLY A 389 3.66 9.29 9.59
N VAL A 390 3.88 9.18 10.88
CA VAL A 390 4.52 10.24 11.68
C VAL A 390 6.05 10.20 11.57
N ILE A 391 6.70 9.08 11.90
CA ILE A 391 8.17 8.99 11.97
C ILE A 391 8.79 9.07 10.56
N GLN A 392 8.32 8.26 9.64
CA GLN A 392 8.81 8.24 8.25
C GLN A 392 8.40 9.52 7.49
N GLY A 393 7.15 10.00 7.66
CA GLY A 393 6.68 11.29 7.14
C GLY A 393 7.45 12.47 7.72
N GLY A 394 7.93 12.34 8.95
CA GLY A 394 8.82 13.28 9.64
C GLY A 394 10.27 13.25 9.19
N GLY A 395 10.63 12.35 8.25
CA GLY A 395 11.97 12.30 7.63
C GLY A 395 12.89 11.19 8.16
N ASP A 396 12.50 10.46 9.20
CA ASP A 396 13.32 9.36 9.75
C ASP A 396 13.00 8.02 9.05
N THR A 397 13.37 7.95 7.78
CA THR A 397 13.09 6.79 6.93
C THR A 397 13.96 5.57 7.26
N LYS A 398 15.17 5.80 7.78
CA LYS A 398 16.10 4.73 8.16
C LYS A 398 15.60 3.93 9.35
N PHE A 399 15.00 4.59 10.34
CA PHE A 399 14.42 3.91 11.49
C PHE A 399 13.38 2.87 11.05
N SER A 400 12.45 3.27 10.18
CA SER A 400 11.42 2.34 9.67
C SER A 400 12.02 1.16 8.90
N MET A 401 13.08 1.39 8.12
CA MET A 401 13.78 0.32 7.40
C MET A 401 14.43 -0.69 8.36
N TYR A 402 15.25 -0.22 9.32
CA TYR A 402 15.90 -1.11 10.30
C TYR A 402 14.86 -1.81 11.18
N MET A 403 13.81 -1.12 11.56
CA MET A 403 12.72 -1.66 12.35
C MET A 403 12.05 -2.85 11.64
N ASN A 404 11.72 -2.71 10.34
CA ASN A 404 11.14 -3.79 9.56
C ASN A 404 12.14 -4.92 9.31
N LEU A 405 13.41 -4.61 9.05
CA LEU A 405 14.43 -5.65 8.85
C LEU A 405 14.58 -6.52 10.10
N ILE A 406 14.82 -5.89 11.25
CA ILE A 406 15.06 -6.62 12.51
C ILE A 406 13.81 -7.36 12.96
N SER A 407 12.64 -6.70 12.95
CA SER A 407 11.41 -7.32 13.45
C SER A 407 10.93 -8.45 12.54
N THR A 408 10.90 -8.25 11.23
CA THR A 408 10.37 -9.26 10.31
C THR A 408 11.36 -10.41 10.11
N TRP A 409 12.60 -10.11 9.73
CA TRP A 409 13.59 -11.13 9.36
C TRP A 409 14.45 -11.61 10.53
N GLY A 410 14.70 -10.74 11.52
CA GLY A 410 15.48 -11.11 12.71
C GLY A 410 14.67 -11.82 13.78
N ILE A 411 13.35 -11.54 13.87
CA ILE A 411 12.50 -12.07 14.96
C ILE A 411 11.36 -12.92 14.41
N VAL A 412 10.44 -12.33 13.63
CA VAL A 412 9.18 -12.99 13.26
C VAL A 412 9.40 -14.22 12.39
N MET A 413 10.20 -14.10 11.33
CA MET A 413 10.44 -15.23 10.43
C MET A 413 11.11 -16.42 11.13
N PRO A 414 12.21 -16.24 11.91
CA PRO A 414 12.79 -17.33 12.68
C PRO A 414 11.82 -17.90 13.73
N LEU A 415 11.11 -17.02 14.47
CA LEU A 415 10.16 -17.45 15.49
C LEU A 415 9.01 -18.27 14.88
N SER A 416 8.45 -17.82 13.76
CA SER A 416 7.36 -18.53 13.07
C SER A 416 7.80 -19.88 12.53
N PHE A 417 9.04 -19.96 11.98
CA PHE A 417 9.63 -21.23 11.54
C PHE A 417 9.84 -22.20 12.72
N LEU A 418 10.42 -21.71 13.81
CA LEU A 418 10.62 -22.52 15.02
C LEU A 418 9.28 -23.00 15.60
N ALA A 419 8.29 -22.12 15.70
CA ALA A 419 6.97 -22.43 16.20
C ALA A 419 6.28 -23.52 15.36
N ALA A 420 6.35 -23.42 14.03
CA ALA A 420 5.69 -24.32 13.12
C ALA A 420 6.40 -25.70 13.00
N PHE A 421 7.71 -25.71 12.80
CA PHE A 421 8.44 -26.90 12.36
C PHE A 421 9.28 -27.56 13.46
N VAL A 422 9.81 -26.78 14.41
CA VAL A 422 10.67 -27.30 15.48
C VAL A 422 9.85 -27.61 16.73
N TRP A 423 9.12 -26.63 17.23
CA TRP A 423 8.29 -26.77 18.44
C TRP A 423 6.93 -27.42 18.17
N LYS A 424 6.50 -27.44 16.89
CA LYS A 424 5.22 -28.01 16.45
C LYS A 424 4.04 -27.52 17.30
N LEU A 425 4.00 -26.21 17.50
CA LEU A 425 2.95 -25.57 18.30
C LEU A 425 1.59 -25.64 17.58
N PRO A 426 0.46 -25.53 18.29
CA PRO A 426 -0.85 -25.36 17.68
C PRO A 426 -0.88 -24.23 16.67
N VAL A 427 -1.69 -24.38 15.61
CA VAL A 427 -1.72 -23.47 14.46
C VAL A 427 -2.02 -22.03 14.89
N GLU A 428 -2.87 -21.85 15.91
CA GLU A 428 -3.20 -20.55 16.49
C GLU A 428 -1.96 -19.81 17.02
N LEU A 429 -1.06 -20.54 17.69
CA LEU A 429 0.18 -19.96 18.21
C LEU A 429 1.16 -19.64 17.08
N VAL A 430 1.16 -20.40 15.99
CA VAL A 430 1.95 -20.07 14.80
C VAL A 430 1.43 -18.80 14.15
N VAL A 431 0.11 -18.63 14.01
CA VAL A 431 -0.50 -17.39 13.50
C VAL A 431 -0.19 -16.21 14.43
N ALA A 432 -0.25 -16.40 15.76
CA ALA A 432 0.14 -15.37 16.71
C ALA A 432 1.63 -14.99 16.59
N ALA A 433 2.51 -15.96 16.35
CA ALA A 433 3.94 -15.70 16.10
C ALA A 433 4.16 -14.90 14.80
N VAL A 434 3.46 -15.28 13.72
CA VAL A 434 3.51 -14.58 12.41
C VAL A 434 3.07 -13.12 12.55
N GLN A 435 2.07 -12.83 13.36
CA GLN A 435 1.51 -11.49 13.54
C GLN A 435 2.10 -10.72 14.74
N SER A 436 3.02 -11.32 15.48
CA SER A 436 3.55 -10.76 16.74
C SER A 436 4.24 -9.40 16.55
N ASP A 437 4.82 -9.15 15.36
CA ASP A 437 5.49 -7.89 15.05
C ASP A 437 4.57 -6.67 15.15
N GLN A 438 3.29 -6.85 14.89
CA GLN A 438 2.31 -5.76 14.98
C GLN A 438 2.12 -5.27 16.43
N LEU A 439 2.44 -6.11 17.40
CA LEU A 439 2.35 -5.78 18.83
C LEU A 439 3.69 -5.26 19.35
N PHE A 440 4.76 -6.04 19.23
CA PHE A 440 6.04 -5.67 19.85
C PHE A 440 6.73 -4.47 19.18
N LYS A 441 6.50 -4.22 17.89
CA LYS A 441 6.96 -3.01 17.20
C LYS A 441 6.43 -1.73 17.84
N GLY A 442 5.28 -1.79 18.50
CA GLY A 442 4.71 -0.65 19.21
C GLY A 442 5.67 -0.04 20.24
N ILE A 443 6.46 -0.85 20.92
CA ILE A 443 7.40 -0.39 21.96
C ILE A 443 8.52 0.48 21.37
N PRO A 444 9.37 0.01 20.43
CA PRO A 444 10.43 0.84 19.88
C PRO A 444 9.88 2.02 19.06
N VAL A 445 8.73 1.87 18.40
CA VAL A 445 8.04 2.97 17.72
C VAL A 445 7.64 4.05 18.74
N PHE A 446 7.05 3.68 19.87
CA PHE A 446 6.71 4.61 20.96
C PHE A 446 7.95 5.33 21.52
N LEU A 447 9.03 4.60 21.80
CA LEU A 447 10.28 5.18 22.31
C LEU A 447 10.89 6.16 21.30
N ARG A 448 10.91 5.80 20.02
CA ARG A 448 11.39 6.69 18.96
C ARG A 448 10.52 7.91 18.81
N PHE A 449 9.20 7.73 18.80
CA PHE A 449 8.23 8.82 18.75
C PHE A 449 8.43 9.81 19.92
N ARG A 450 8.50 9.30 21.16
CA ARG A 450 8.66 10.13 22.37
C ARG A 450 10.00 10.88 22.40
N SER A 451 11.04 10.35 21.77
CA SER A 451 12.36 11.00 21.73
C SER A 451 12.39 12.25 20.84
N TYR A 452 11.38 12.44 19.97
CA TYR A 452 11.32 13.49 18.94
C TYR A 452 12.53 13.53 17.98
N LYS A 453 13.41 12.53 18.02
CA LYS A 453 14.57 12.41 17.12
C LYS A 453 14.17 12.05 15.68
N TRP A 454 12.90 11.83 15.42
CA TRP A 454 12.34 11.56 14.09
C TRP A 454 12.02 12.83 13.30
N ILE A 455 12.02 14.01 13.96
CA ILE A 455 11.74 15.31 13.31
C ILE A 455 12.99 15.75 12.56
N HIS A 456 13.02 15.45 11.26
CA HIS A 456 14.12 15.81 10.38
C HIS A 456 13.62 16.75 9.27
N LYS A 457 14.31 17.88 9.10
CA LYS A 457 14.12 18.73 7.93
C LYS A 457 14.80 18.05 6.75
N LEU A 458 14.02 17.66 5.76
CA LEU A 458 14.49 17.08 4.50
C LEU A 458 14.73 18.14 3.44
N THR A 459 14.32 19.38 3.74
CA THR A 459 14.29 20.57 2.89
C THR A 459 15.31 21.60 3.29
#